data_42ee1fb8ecde92aae271f9fd2f6341d0
#
_entry.id   42ee1fb8ecde92aae271f9fd2f6341d0
#
_cell.length_a   1.000
_cell.length_b   1.000
_cell.length_c   1.000
_cell.angle_alpha   90.00
_cell.angle_beta   90.00
_cell.angle_gamma   90.00
#
_symmetry.space_group_name_H-M   'P 1'
#
loop_
_entity.id
_entity.type
_entity.pdbx_description
1 polymer ?
#
loop_
_entity_poly.entity_id
_entity_poly.type
_entity_poly.pdbx_seq_one_letter_code
_entity_poly.pdbx_strand_id
1 'polypeptide(L)'
;MANQPVRTLPPAGAIQDEREIEAVLAVLRSGDLNIGENVARFEDEVSTVLGKELGVMVNSGSSALLLGIGLLDLEPGDEIITSVLTFSTDVSSIVQLGLVPVFVDVEPDTFQIDVNRITEMIGPRTKAIMTPNLMGNCPDWDVIRAIADEHGLKVIEDSCDVLDTRLRGSRIGARSDISLTSFAISHSLTCAGNGGLVAMDDPEMHDKCLTRRRWGRRSESYLYGSRKGQDTRWGPLDDGTMYDQIFIFDDLGYNFEPSELGAAYGLVQFAKLQEFNARRQHAFNRYNDLLVNHTDKVILPRTTPELETTWMRYGFILRPESGYDRTDVQNFLEDRNVQSRMVWTGNILRQPGFSGIEHRAPADGFPNADLVMSHALCIPTHHGLGSDDVGYVVDTLSELFGG
;
A
#
# COMPACT_ATOMS: atom_id res chain seq x y z
N MET A 1 -22.87 -27.93 -28.17
CA MET A 1 -22.38 -26.71 -27.53
C MET A 1 -20.99 -27.03 -27.00
N ALA A 2 -19.93 -26.46 -27.58
CA ALA A 2 -18.57 -26.68 -27.09
C ALA A 2 -18.47 -26.07 -25.70
N ASN A 3 -18.02 -26.89 -24.70
CA ASN A 3 -17.69 -26.41 -23.37
C ASN A 3 -16.62 -25.31 -23.51
N GLN A 4 -17.02 -24.04 -23.45
CA GLN A 4 -16.03 -23.00 -23.20
C GLN A 4 -15.38 -23.32 -21.85
N PRO A 5 -14.05 -23.22 -21.71
CA PRO A 5 -13.40 -23.43 -20.43
C PRO A 5 -14.02 -22.45 -19.42
N VAL A 6 -14.51 -22.97 -18.32
CA VAL A 6 -15.10 -22.16 -17.24
C VAL A 6 -14.02 -21.23 -16.74
N ARG A 7 -14.18 -19.93 -17.03
CA ARG A 7 -13.19 -18.90 -16.62
C ARG A 7 -13.28 -18.67 -15.14
N THR A 8 -12.18 -18.87 -14.43
CA THR A 8 -12.08 -18.50 -13.02
C THR A 8 -11.82 -16.99 -12.93
N LEU A 9 -12.57 -16.29 -12.09
CA LEU A 9 -12.39 -14.87 -11.80
C LEU A 9 -11.50 -14.72 -10.54
N PRO A 10 -10.20 -14.42 -10.71
CA PRO A 10 -9.28 -14.32 -9.58
C PRO A 10 -9.52 -13.03 -8.79
N PRO A 11 -9.08 -12.96 -7.51
CA PRO A 11 -9.27 -11.78 -6.66
C PRO A 11 -8.38 -10.60 -7.07
N ALA A 12 -7.35 -10.82 -7.87
CA ALA A 12 -6.45 -9.82 -8.40
C ALA A 12 -6.03 -10.20 -9.83
N GLY A 13 -5.68 -9.21 -10.64
CA GLY A 13 -5.20 -9.42 -12.00
C GLY A 13 -4.63 -8.13 -12.56
N ALA A 14 -3.64 -8.27 -13.43
CA ALA A 14 -3.05 -7.19 -14.20
C ALA A 14 -3.38 -7.36 -15.69
N ILE A 15 -3.42 -6.26 -16.41
CA ILE A 15 -3.53 -6.23 -17.87
C ILE A 15 -2.19 -5.77 -18.42
N GLN A 16 -1.67 -6.54 -19.37
CA GLN A 16 -0.52 -6.13 -20.19
C GLN A 16 -0.86 -6.29 -21.67
N ASP A 17 -0.20 -5.54 -22.50
CA ASP A 17 -0.23 -5.67 -23.95
C ASP A 17 1.19 -5.51 -24.54
N GLU A 18 1.28 -5.37 -25.84
CA GLU A 18 2.58 -5.28 -26.54
C GLU A 18 3.42 -4.08 -26.10
N ARG A 19 2.78 -3.02 -25.56
CA ARG A 19 3.52 -1.80 -25.10
C ARG A 19 4.45 -2.09 -23.94
N GLU A 20 4.01 -2.88 -22.95
CA GLU A 20 4.87 -3.30 -21.83
C GLU A 20 6.00 -4.20 -22.30
N ILE A 21 5.70 -5.13 -23.20
CA ILE A 21 6.68 -6.06 -23.78
C ILE A 21 7.77 -5.28 -24.52
N GLU A 22 7.42 -4.37 -25.41
CA GLU A 22 8.36 -3.55 -26.16
C GLU A 22 9.18 -2.61 -25.25
N ALA A 23 8.59 -2.04 -24.20
CA ALA A 23 9.31 -1.22 -23.23
C ALA A 23 10.43 -2.02 -22.52
N VAL A 24 10.12 -3.23 -22.07
CA VAL A 24 11.13 -4.12 -21.46
C VAL A 24 12.19 -4.55 -22.48
N LEU A 25 11.79 -4.91 -23.70
CA LEU A 25 12.72 -5.27 -24.77
C LEU A 25 13.67 -4.12 -25.15
N ALA A 26 13.18 -2.87 -25.11
CA ALA A 26 14.03 -1.70 -25.38
C ALA A 26 15.17 -1.60 -24.37
N VAL A 27 14.89 -1.77 -23.08
CA VAL A 27 15.94 -1.79 -22.02
C VAL A 27 16.90 -2.95 -22.22
N LEU A 28 16.42 -4.16 -22.51
CA LEU A 28 17.28 -5.31 -22.77
C LEU A 28 18.18 -5.11 -24.00
N ARG A 29 17.67 -4.47 -25.06
CA ARG A 29 18.43 -4.19 -26.29
C ARG A 29 19.47 -3.09 -26.10
N SER A 30 19.23 -2.12 -25.21
CA SER A 30 20.22 -1.08 -24.89
C SER A 30 21.43 -1.63 -24.14
N GLY A 31 21.24 -2.72 -23.37
CA GLY A 31 22.28 -3.30 -22.51
C GLY A 31 22.54 -2.51 -21.21
N ASP A 32 21.86 -1.40 -20.98
CA ASP A 32 21.94 -0.64 -19.73
C ASP A 32 20.87 -1.13 -18.75
N LEU A 33 21.30 -1.93 -17.79
CA LEU A 33 20.46 -2.56 -16.78
C LEU A 33 20.60 -1.94 -15.38
N ASN A 34 21.45 -0.93 -15.24
CA ASN A 34 21.58 -0.19 -13.98
C ASN A 34 20.36 0.69 -13.74
N ILE A 35 20.26 1.24 -12.52
CA ILE A 35 19.28 2.32 -12.23
C ILE A 35 19.52 3.46 -13.21
N GLY A 36 18.53 3.78 -14.01
CA GLY A 36 18.66 4.68 -15.15
C GLY A 36 17.48 5.62 -15.32
N GLU A 37 17.21 5.96 -16.59
CA GLU A 37 16.21 6.97 -16.96
C GLU A 37 14.78 6.54 -16.67
N ASN A 38 14.43 5.24 -16.85
CA ASN A 38 13.08 4.76 -16.57
C ASN A 38 12.78 4.80 -15.07
N VAL A 39 13.74 4.41 -14.22
CA VAL A 39 13.57 4.51 -12.77
C VAL A 39 13.39 5.97 -12.37
N ALA A 40 14.27 6.90 -12.82
CA ALA A 40 14.17 8.31 -12.48
C ALA A 40 12.82 8.92 -12.90
N ARG A 41 12.37 8.63 -14.11
CA ARG A 41 11.08 9.11 -14.61
C ARG A 41 9.91 8.50 -13.83
N PHE A 42 9.98 7.22 -13.47
CA PHE A 42 8.93 6.56 -12.70
C PHE A 42 8.87 7.11 -11.27
N GLU A 43 10.02 7.42 -10.66
CA GLU A 43 10.10 8.09 -9.35
C GLU A 43 9.38 9.45 -9.39
N ASP A 44 9.63 10.28 -10.40
CA ASP A 44 9.02 11.61 -10.57
C ASP A 44 7.48 11.50 -10.80
N GLU A 45 7.05 10.62 -11.71
CA GLU A 45 5.63 10.49 -12.05
C GLU A 45 4.81 9.97 -10.86
N VAL A 46 5.32 8.99 -10.12
CA VAL A 46 4.60 8.39 -8.98
C VAL A 46 4.62 9.29 -7.75
N SER A 47 5.76 9.91 -7.40
CA SER A 47 5.80 10.84 -6.26
C SER A 47 4.83 12.00 -6.44
N THR A 48 4.75 12.54 -7.66
CA THR A 48 3.77 13.60 -8.01
C THR A 48 2.34 13.16 -7.76
N VAL A 49 1.98 11.93 -8.13
CA VAL A 49 0.60 11.40 -7.92
C VAL A 49 0.31 11.15 -6.45
N LEU A 50 1.31 10.76 -5.67
CA LEU A 50 1.20 10.67 -4.22
C LEU A 50 1.13 12.05 -3.53
N GLY A 51 1.49 13.13 -4.23
CA GLY A 51 1.49 14.50 -3.68
C GLY A 51 2.79 14.85 -2.96
N LYS A 52 3.91 14.27 -3.43
CA LYS A 52 5.26 14.48 -2.93
C LYS A 52 6.18 14.99 -4.05
N GLU A 53 7.27 15.70 -3.67
CA GLU A 53 8.23 16.25 -4.61
C GLU A 53 9.32 15.25 -5.03
N LEU A 54 9.68 14.32 -4.14
CA LEU A 54 10.81 13.41 -4.32
C LEU A 54 10.38 11.96 -4.11
N GLY A 55 10.85 11.06 -4.95
CA GLY A 55 10.59 9.63 -4.89
C GLY A 55 11.85 8.78 -4.94
N VAL A 56 11.85 7.65 -4.26
CA VAL A 56 12.90 6.63 -4.30
C VAL A 56 12.26 5.27 -4.56
N MET A 57 12.41 4.76 -5.78
CA MET A 57 11.91 3.44 -6.14
C MET A 57 12.74 2.35 -5.46
N VAL A 58 12.07 1.31 -5.00
CA VAL A 58 12.65 0.12 -4.36
C VAL A 58 12.06 -1.16 -4.94
N ASN A 59 12.62 -2.31 -4.57
CA ASN A 59 12.24 -3.61 -5.12
C ASN A 59 10.88 -4.16 -4.64
N SER A 60 10.27 -3.58 -3.62
CA SER A 60 8.94 -3.98 -3.13
C SER A 60 8.32 -2.96 -2.18
N GLY A 61 6.98 -2.99 -1.99
CA GLY A 61 6.30 -2.18 -0.97
C GLY A 61 6.78 -2.51 0.45
N SER A 62 7.09 -3.77 0.74
CA SER A 62 7.65 -4.16 2.06
C SER A 62 9.02 -3.53 2.33
N SER A 63 9.86 -3.42 1.30
CA SER A 63 11.13 -2.69 1.40
C SER A 63 10.90 -1.19 1.56
N ALA A 64 9.87 -0.62 0.91
CA ALA A 64 9.48 0.77 1.09
C ALA A 64 9.03 1.05 2.53
N LEU A 65 8.23 0.17 3.13
CA LEU A 65 7.79 0.25 4.53
C LEU A 65 8.98 0.24 5.50
N LEU A 66 9.85 -0.76 5.39
CA LEU A 66 11.02 -0.88 6.26
C LEU A 66 11.95 0.32 6.12
N LEU A 67 12.19 0.76 4.89
CA LEU A 67 13.04 1.93 4.60
C LEU A 67 12.39 3.21 5.11
N GLY A 68 11.11 3.45 4.82
CA GLY A 68 10.37 4.65 5.24
C GLY A 68 10.32 4.83 6.75
N ILE A 69 10.04 3.77 7.51
CA ILE A 69 10.10 3.81 8.98
C ILE A 69 11.53 4.08 9.44
N GLY A 70 12.51 3.41 8.83
CA GLY A 70 13.92 3.58 9.17
C GLY A 70 14.45 5.01 8.97
N LEU A 71 13.85 5.80 8.05
CA LEU A 71 14.24 7.20 7.83
C LEU A 71 13.92 8.12 9.02
N LEU A 72 13.04 7.71 9.91
CA LEU A 72 12.69 8.49 11.11
C LEU A 72 13.77 8.45 12.20
N ASP A 73 14.76 7.56 12.10
CA ASP A 73 15.85 7.37 13.10
C ASP A 73 15.34 7.24 14.54
N LEU A 74 14.30 6.46 14.74
CA LEU A 74 13.73 6.20 16.04
C LEU A 74 14.60 5.23 16.85
N GLU A 75 14.57 5.39 18.17
CA GLU A 75 15.32 4.52 19.09
C GLU A 75 14.56 3.22 19.39
N PRO A 76 15.27 2.11 19.65
CA PRO A 76 14.61 0.88 20.09
C PRO A 76 13.69 1.10 21.29
N GLY A 77 12.45 0.62 21.19
CA GLY A 77 11.41 0.82 22.20
C GLY A 77 10.56 2.08 21.99
N ASP A 78 10.90 2.95 21.03
CA ASP A 78 9.96 3.99 20.59
C ASP A 78 8.70 3.37 19.95
N GLU A 79 7.60 4.09 20.02
CA GLU A 79 6.29 3.58 19.68
C GLU A 79 5.77 4.20 18.38
N ILE A 80 5.15 3.37 17.53
CA ILE A 80 4.41 3.81 16.34
C ILE A 80 2.95 3.37 16.47
N ILE A 81 2.03 4.34 16.41
CA ILE A 81 0.59 4.05 16.36
C ILE A 81 0.24 3.53 14.97
N THR A 82 -0.51 2.41 14.92
CA THR A 82 -0.98 1.81 13.66
C THR A 82 -2.34 1.12 13.83
N SER A 83 -3.00 0.81 12.70
CA SER A 83 -4.22 0.03 12.70
C SER A 83 -3.96 -1.43 13.04
N VAL A 84 -4.85 -2.06 13.81
CA VAL A 84 -4.80 -3.51 14.05
C VAL A 84 -5.26 -4.32 12.82
N LEU A 85 -6.11 -3.74 11.98
CA LEU A 85 -6.44 -4.25 10.65
C LEU A 85 -5.46 -3.63 9.65
N THR A 86 -4.45 -4.39 9.30
CA THR A 86 -3.37 -3.91 8.41
C THR A 86 -2.71 -5.08 7.68
N PHE A 87 -1.77 -4.81 6.80
CA PHE A 87 -0.96 -5.86 6.20
C PHE A 87 0.22 -6.24 7.12
N SER A 88 0.71 -7.47 6.97
CA SER A 88 1.73 -8.02 7.88
C SER A 88 3.02 -7.20 7.90
N THR A 89 3.42 -6.62 6.76
CA THR A 89 4.69 -5.88 6.66
C THR A 89 4.65 -4.50 7.28
N ASP A 90 3.48 -3.90 7.50
CA ASP A 90 3.35 -2.69 8.31
C ASP A 90 3.87 -2.94 9.73
N VAL A 91 3.40 -4.02 10.34
CA VAL A 91 3.76 -4.37 11.72
C VAL A 91 5.15 -4.99 11.80
N SER A 92 5.50 -5.89 10.85
CA SER A 92 6.81 -6.54 10.89
C SER A 92 7.95 -5.55 10.71
N SER A 93 7.78 -4.49 9.90
CA SER A 93 8.79 -3.44 9.73
C SER A 93 9.03 -2.66 11.03
N ILE A 94 7.97 -2.33 11.78
CA ILE A 94 8.08 -1.71 13.11
C ILE A 94 8.90 -2.60 14.04
N VAL A 95 8.51 -3.87 14.16
CA VAL A 95 9.15 -4.82 15.07
C VAL A 95 10.59 -5.13 14.67
N GLN A 96 10.89 -5.27 13.38
CA GLN A 96 12.24 -5.53 12.88
C GLN A 96 13.24 -4.39 13.17
N LEU A 97 12.73 -3.16 13.29
CA LEU A 97 13.53 -2.00 13.68
C LEU A 97 13.64 -1.83 15.22
N GLY A 98 13.14 -2.79 15.99
CA GLY A 98 13.16 -2.72 17.45
C GLY A 98 12.15 -1.76 18.06
N LEU A 99 11.17 -1.30 17.26
CA LEU A 99 10.12 -0.38 17.69
C LEU A 99 8.89 -1.15 18.18
N VAL A 100 7.99 -0.47 18.89
CA VAL A 100 6.81 -1.07 19.50
C VAL A 100 5.55 -0.57 18.78
N PRO A 101 4.77 -1.46 18.12
CA PRO A 101 3.50 -1.06 17.54
C PRO A 101 2.45 -0.79 18.63
N VAL A 102 1.73 0.31 18.49
CA VAL A 102 0.60 0.70 19.33
C VAL A 102 -0.66 0.62 18.49
N PHE A 103 -1.51 -0.36 18.77
CA PHE A 103 -2.64 -0.65 17.92
C PHE A 103 -3.88 0.16 18.29
N VAL A 104 -4.60 0.59 17.25
CA VAL A 104 -5.93 1.20 17.32
C VAL A 104 -6.91 0.36 16.53
N ASP A 105 -8.15 0.24 17.00
CA ASP A 105 -9.22 -0.47 16.29
C ASP A 105 -9.64 0.32 15.02
N VAL A 106 -10.51 -0.27 14.22
CA VAL A 106 -10.98 0.30 12.96
C VAL A 106 -12.45 0.70 13.01
N GLU A 107 -12.87 1.58 12.12
CA GLU A 107 -14.26 1.69 11.72
C GLU A 107 -14.59 0.54 10.76
N PRO A 108 -15.54 -0.35 11.08
CA PRO A 108 -15.66 -1.61 10.34
C PRO A 108 -16.12 -1.42 8.90
N ASP A 109 -16.93 -0.42 8.62
CA ASP A 109 -17.49 -0.14 7.29
C ASP A 109 -16.54 0.69 6.38
N THR A 110 -15.55 1.39 6.95
CA THR A 110 -14.49 2.05 6.18
C THR A 110 -13.25 1.17 6.04
N PHE A 111 -13.06 0.19 6.93
CA PHE A 111 -11.85 -0.62 7.12
C PHE A 111 -10.62 0.20 7.52
N GLN A 112 -10.79 1.46 7.91
CA GLN A 112 -9.70 2.36 8.27
C GLN A 112 -9.57 2.47 9.80
N ILE A 113 -8.37 2.86 10.25
CA ILE A 113 -8.13 3.18 11.67
C ILE A 113 -9.19 4.16 12.18
N ASP A 114 -9.74 3.90 13.36
CA ASP A 114 -10.65 4.86 14.02
C ASP A 114 -9.85 6.05 14.56
N VAL A 115 -9.88 7.15 13.83
CA VAL A 115 -9.11 8.36 14.15
C VAL A 115 -9.48 8.96 15.51
N ASN A 116 -10.72 8.71 15.99
CA ASN A 116 -11.19 9.22 17.29
C ASN A 116 -10.52 8.52 18.48
N ARG A 117 -9.90 7.35 18.23
CA ARG A 117 -9.23 6.54 19.25
C ARG A 117 -7.71 6.72 19.28
N ILE A 118 -7.14 7.48 18.33
CA ILE A 118 -5.69 7.66 18.25
C ILE A 118 -5.13 8.37 19.49
N THR A 119 -5.78 9.46 19.92
CA THR A 119 -5.26 10.31 21.04
C THR A 119 -5.18 9.54 22.36
N GLU A 120 -6.09 8.62 22.64
CA GLU A 120 -6.06 7.79 23.87
C GLU A 120 -4.85 6.84 23.91
N MET A 121 -4.27 6.53 22.76
CA MET A 121 -3.14 5.62 22.63
C MET A 121 -1.78 6.34 22.61
N ILE A 122 -1.75 7.68 22.59
CA ILE A 122 -0.50 8.45 22.62
C ILE A 122 0.14 8.35 24.02
N GLY A 123 1.42 8.03 24.04
CA GLY A 123 2.25 7.93 25.25
C GLY A 123 3.58 8.65 25.09
N PRO A 124 4.40 8.72 26.15
CA PRO A 124 5.67 9.46 26.11
C PRO A 124 6.70 8.88 25.13
N ARG A 125 6.55 7.62 24.73
CA ARG A 125 7.42 6.96 23.73
C ARG A 125 6.83 6.99 22.33
N THR A 126 5.61 7.47 22.13
CA THR A 126 4.99 7.59 20.80
C THR A 126 5.73 8.64 19.98
N LYS A 127 6.18 8.27 18.78
CA LYS A 127 6.96 9.12 17.86
C LYS A 127 6.33 9.30 16.52
N ALA A 128 5.50 8.36 16.08
CA ALA A 128 4.88 8.42 14.77
C ALA A 128 3.49 7.78 14.77
N ILE A 129 2.70 8.15 13.74
CA ILE A 129 1.49 7.47 13.33
C ILE A 129 1.75 6.92 11.92
N MET A 130 1.56 5.63 11.73
CA MET A 130 1.64 4.97 10.42
C MET A 130 0.40 4.11 10.22
N THR A 131 -0.35 4.34 9.16
CA THR A 131 -1.53 3.54 8.87
C THR A 131 -1.74 3.39 7.36
N PRO A 132 -2.28 2.25 6.90
CA PRO A 132 -2.55 2.04 5.49
C PRO A 132 -3.87 2.67 5.05
N ASN A 133 -3.91 3.03 3.77
CA ASN A 133 -5.12 3.34 3.02
C ASN A 133 -5.72 2.05 2.47
N LEU A 134 -6.37 1.25 3.32
CA LEU A 134 -6.83 -0.09 2.95
C LEU A 134 -7.90 -0.08 1.87
N MET A 135 -7.77 -1.01 0.93
CA MET A 135 -8.79 -1.37 -0.07
C MET A 135 -9.16 -0.25 -1.06
N GLY A 136 -8.39 0.83 -1.11
CA GLY A 136 -8.72 1.99 -1.94
C GLY A 136 -9.48 3.09 -1.20
N ASN A 137 -9.73 2.94 0.09
CA ASN A 137 -10.27 3.99 0.96
C ASN A 137 -9.13 4.63 1.77
N CYS A 138 -9.41 5.61 2.62
CA CYS A 138 -8.42 6.18 3.54
C CYS A 138 -9.06 6.59 4.87
N PRO A 139 -8.28 6.72 5.95
CA PRO A 139 -8.73 7.39 7.16
C PRO A 139 -8.89 8.90 6.92
N ASP A 140 -9.42 9.62 7.90
CA ASP A 140 -9.42 11.09 7.85
C ASP A 140 -7.99 11.63 8.15
N TRP A 141 -7.22 11.82 7.09
CA TRP A 141 -5.84 12.28 7.19
C TRP A 141 -5.69 13.71 7.72
N ASP A 142 -6.73 14.56 7.61
CA ASP A 142 -6.69 15.90 8.22
C ASP A 142 -6.74 15.80 9.74
N VAL A 143 -7.54 14.88 10.27
CA VAL A 143 -7.59 14.59 11.72
C VAL A 143 -6.27 13.98 12.20
N ILE A 144 -5.73 13.00 11.46
CA ILE A 144 -4.44 12.39 11.82
C ILE A 144 -3.32 13.44 11.81
N ARG A 145 -3.26 14.32 10.80
CA ARG A 145 -2.26 15.39 10.74
C ARG A 145 -2.39 16.37 11.91
N ALA A 146 -3.61 16.79 12.25
CA ALA A 146 -3.87 17.67 13.37
C ALA A 146 -3.41 17.06 14.71
N ILE A 147 -3.72 15.77 14.96
CA ILE A 147 -3.26 15.05 16.14
C ILE A 147 -1.72 14.98 16.16
N ALA A 148 -1.11 14.64 15.03
CA ALA A 148 0.34 14.52 14.94
C ALA A 148 1.04 15.86 15.18
N ASP A 149 0.51 16.96 14.65
CA ASP A 149 1.06 18.32 14.88
C ASP A 149 0.94 18.74 16.35
N GLU A 150 -0.21 18.46 17.00
CA GLU A 150 -0.43 18.78 18.42
C GLU A 150 0.58 18.04 19.34
N HIS A 151 0.93 16.81 18.97
CA HIS A 151 1.79 15.95 19.79
C HIS A 151 3.24 15.84 19.28
N GLY A 152 3.60 16.55 18.22
CA GLY A 152 4.94 16.53 17.63
C GLY A 152 5.32 15.16 17.02
N LEU A 153 4.35 14.44 16.47
CA LEU A 153 4.53 13.12 15.87
C LEU A 153 4.81 13.21 14.37
N LYS A 154 5.56 12.23 13.84
CA LYS A 154 5.69 12.01 12.41
C LYS A 154 4.52 11.21 11.84
N VAL A 155 4.22 11.41 10.56
CA VAL A 155 3.14 10.72 9.85
C VAL A 155 3.70 9.96 8.66
N ILE A 156 3.47 8.66 8.62
CA ILE A 156 3.75 7.79 7.48
C ILE A 156 2.42 7.29 6.92
N GLU A 157 2.23 7.50 5.64
CA GLU A 157 1.07 7.00 4.90
C GLU A 157 1.46 5.80 4.06
N ASP A 158 0.84 4.64 4.32
CA ASP A 158 0.94 3.51 3.42
C ASP A 158 -0.16 3.58 2.35
N SER A 159 0.24 3.95 1.15
CA SER A 159 -0.61 4.09 -0.04
C SER A 159 -0.47 2.89 -1.00
N CYS A 160 -0.16 1.68 -0.50
CA CYS A 160 -0.07 0.49 -1.36
C CYS A 160 -1.38 0.18 -2.08
N ASP A 161 -2.52 0.45 -1.45
CA ASP A 161 -3.85 0.19 -2.02
C ASP A 161 -4.50 1.39 -2.70
N VAL A 162 -3.84 2.56 -2.71
CA VAL A 162 -4.35 3.76 -3.37
C VAL A 162 -3.30 4.38 -4.28
N LEU A 163 -3.74 4.85 -5.44
CA LEU A 163 -2.90 5.63 -6.34
C LEU A 163 -3.81 6.59 -7.12
N ASP A 164 -3.35 7.86 -7.30
CA ASP A 164 -4.14 8.93 -7.90
C ASP A 164 -5.42 9.29 -7.12
N THR A 165 -5.32 9.33 -5.80
CA THR A 165 -6.41 9.58 -4.86
C THR A 165 -6.32 11.00 -4.28
N ARG A 166 -7.49 11.62 -4.05
CA ARG A 166 -7.58 12.96 -3.46
C ARG A 166 -8.56 12.97 -2.29
N LEU A 167 -8.12 13.54 -1.19
CA LEU A 167 -8.99 13.84 -0.05
C LEU A 167 -9.21 15.36 0.01
N ARG A 168 -10.47 15.81 -0.04
CA ARG A 168 -10.83 17.24 -0.05
C ARG A 168 -10.03 18.04 -1.08
N GLY A 169 -9.92 17.50 -2.31
CA GLY A 169 -9.25 18.11 -3.46
C GLY A 169 -7.71 18.07 -3.44
N SER A 170 -7.06 17.70 -2.32
CA SER A 170 -5.61 17.56 -2.23
C SER A 170 -5.17 16.10 -2.42
N ARG A 171 -4.00 15.88 -3.03
CA ARG A 171 -3.37 14.55 -3.10
C ARG A 171 -3.27 13.95 -1.70
N ILE A 172 -3.44 12.65 -1.61
CA ILE A 172 -3.58 11.97 -0.31
C ILE A 172 -2.33 12.14 0.57
N GLY A 173 -1.14 11.94 0.03
CA GLY A 173 0.13 12.07 0.73
C GLY A 173 0.52 13.48 1.17
N ALA A 174 -0.21 14.52 0.76
CA ALA A 174 0.09 15.90 1.17
C ALA A 174 0.04 16.14 2.70
N ARG A 175 -0.54 15.19 3.45
CA ARG A 175 -0.70 15.27 4.92
C ARG A 175 0.32 14.44 5.69
N SER A 176 1.13 13.64 5.01
CA SER A 176 2.15 12.79 5.61
C SER A 176 3.55 13.40 5.49
N ASP A 177 4.47 13.02 6.36
CA ASP A 177 5.91 13.29 6.18
C ASP A 177 6.51 12.35 5.13
N ILE A 178 6.04 11.10 5.10
CA ILE A 178 6.43 10.07 4.15
C ILE A 178 5.16 9.39 3.61
N SER A 179 5.07 9.25 2.28
CA SER A 179 4.06 8.41 1.63
C SER A 179 4.78 7.29 0.89
N LEU A 180 4.26 6.08 0.95
CA LEU A 180 4.88 4.93 0.29
C LEU A 180 3.84 4.08 -0.44
N THR A 181 4.29 3.35 -1.47
CA THR A 181 3.39 2.52 -2.27
C THR A 181 4.06 1.26 -2.79
N SER A 182 3.26 0.34 -3.34
CA SER A 182 3.69 -0.95 -3.89
C SER A 182 3.21 -1.14 -5.32
N PHE A 183 4.01 -1.85 -6.10
CA PHE A 183 3.73 -2.24 -7.47
C PHE A 183 3.72 -3.76 -7.66
N ALA A 184 3.37 -4.50 -6.60
CA ALA A 184 3.08 -5.93 -6.73
C ALA A 184 1.83 -6.15 -7.60
N ILE A 185 1.66 -7.35 -8.13
CA ILE A 185 0.61 -7.68 -9.11
C ILE A 185 -0.83 -7.41 -8.61
N SER A 186 -1.03 -7.34 -7.30
CA SER A 186 -2.36 -7.13 -6.69
C SER A 186 -2.74 -5.66 -6.47
N HIS A 187 -1.85 -4.72 -6.76
CA HIS A 187 -2.06 -3.29 -6.52
C HIS A 187 -2.63 -2.53 -7.73
N SER A 188 -2.67 -1.20 -7.65
CA SER A 188 -3.28 -0.34 -8.67
C SER A 188 -2.63 -0.49 -10.04
N LEU A 189 -1.32 -0.66 -10.07
CA LEU A 189 -0.51 -1.02 -11.23
C LEU A 189 0.66 -1.91 -10.77
N THR A 190 1.40 -2.50 -11.71
CA THR A 190 2.53 -3.36 -11.39
C THR A 190 3.79 -3.00 -12.19
N CYS A 191 4.97 -3.22 -11.58
CA CYS A 191 6.27 -3.13 -12.25
C CYS A 191 6.77 -4.55 -12.58
N ALA A 192 6.05 -5.25 -13.47
CA ALA A 192 6.29 -6.65 -13.83
C ALA A 192 6.25 -7.62 -12.62
N GLY A 193 5.35 -7.37 -11.66
CA GLY A 193 5.10 -8.24 -10.53
C GLY A 193 5.69 -7.77 -9.19
N ASN A 194 6.66 -6.87 -9.20
CA ASN A 194 7.33 -6.34 -8.01
C ASN A 194 7.58 -4.83 -8.13
N GLY A 195 7.96 -4.21 -7.03
CA GLY A 195 8.34 -2.80 -6.93
C GLY A 195 7.68 -2.13 -5.75
N GLY A 196 8.24 -1.02 -5.33
CA GLY A 196 7.71 -0.10 -4.34
C GLY A 196 8.35 1.27 -4.51
N LEU A 197 7.84 2.25 -3.77
CA LEU A 197 8.38 3.60 -3.79
C LEU A 197 8.17 4.25 -2.43
N VAL A 198 9.17 5.00 -1.97
CA VAL A 198 9.10 5.90 -0.82
C VAL A 198 9.12 7.32 -1.35
N ALA A 199 8.14 8.14 -0.98
CA ALA A 199 7.99 9.52 -1.44
C ALA A 199 8.00 10.50 -0.26
N MET A 200 8.64 11.66 -0.44
CA MET A 200 8.86 12.67 0.58
C MET A 200 9.10 14.04 -0.05
N ASP A 201 9.16 15.09 0.80
CA ASP A 201 9.44 16.46 0.34
C ASP A 201 10.80 16.97 0.86
N ASP A 202 11.38 16.30 1.85
CA ASP A 202 12.66 16.68 2.48
C ASP A 202 13.86 16.13 1.67
N PRO A 203 14.73 17.00 1.08
CA PRO A 203 15.89 16.56 0.32
C PRO A 203 16.95 15.80 1.14
N GLU A 204 17.09 16.09 2.44
CA GLU A 204 18.05 15.39 3.31
C GLU A 204 17.56 13.96 3.58
N MET A 205 16.26 13.82 3.83
CA MET A 205 15.61 12.50 3.96
C MET A 205 15.70 11.71 2.66
N HIS A 206 15.56 12.37 1.51
CA HIS A 206 15.70 11.73 0.20
C HIS A 206 17.13 11.20 -0.03
N ASP A 207 18.17 11.99 0.24
CA ASP A 207 19.57 11.55 0.12
C ASP A 207 19.86 10.34 1.05
N LYS A 208 19.32 10.37 2.26
CA LYS A 208 19.41 9.27 3.21
C LYS A 208 18.69 8.02 2.71
N CYS A 209 17.50 8.19 2.12
CA CYS A 209 16.75 7.10 1.51
C CYS A 209 17.54 6.43 0.37
N LEU A 210 18.11 7.22 -0.55
CA LEU A 210 18.98 6.74 -1.62
C LEU A 210 20.18 5.96 -1.07
N THR A 211 20.86 6.52 -0.07
CA THR A 211 22.02 5.90 0.59
C THR A 211 21.64 4.56 1.22
N ARG A 212 20.56 4.49 2.01
CA ARG A 212 20.10 3.26 2.67
C ARG A 212 19.53 2.24 1.71
N ARG A 213 18.90 2.66 0.61
CA ARG A 213 18.41 1.78 -0.45
C ARG A 213 19.55 0.90 -1.00
N ARG A 214 20.79 1.46 -1.08
CA ARG A 214 21.93 0.83 -1.73
C ARG A 214 23.15 0.80 -0.82
N TRP A 215 23.15 -0.15 0.10
CA TRP A 215 24.27 -0.54 0.98
C TRP A 215 24.78 0.52 1.95
N GLY A 216 24.17 1.69 2.10
CA GLY A 216 24.69 2.81 2.87
C GLY A 216 25.78 3.62 2.14
N ARG A 217 25.84 3.53 0.81
CA ARG A 217 26.92 4.08 -0.02
C ARG A 217 26.79 5.59 -0.21
N ARG A 218 27.85 6.34 0.08
CA ARG A 218 27.95 7.80 -0.06
C ARG A 218 27.64 8.29 -1.47
N SER A 219 28.11 7.58 -2.49
CA SER A 219 27.96 7.98 -3.89
C SER A 219 26.53 8.11 -4.36
N GLU A 220 25.54 7.53 -3.66
CA GLU A 220 24.16 7.55 -4.11
C GLU A 220 23.57 8.96 -4.17
N SER A 221 23.90 9.84 -3.19
CA SER A 221 23.51 11.24 -3.20
C SER A 221 24.13 12.06 -4.36
N TYR A 222 25.31 11.64 -4.85
CA TYR A 222 25.98 12.26 -5.99
C TYR A 222 25.46 11.73 -7.35
N LEU A 223 24.99 10.50 -7.40
CA LEU A 223 24.46 9.90 -8.62
C LEU A 223 23.00 10.27 -8.87
N TYR A 224 22.19 10.28 -7.83
CA TYR A 224 20.73 10.36 -7.92
C TYR A 224 20.12 11.48 -7.04
N GLY A 225 20.83 11.97 -6.03
CA GLY A 225 20.31 12.90 -5.02
C GLY A 225 20.73 14.35 -5.19
N SER A 226 20.73 15.09 -4.09
CA SER A 226 20.96 16.54 -4.04
C SER A 226 22.33 16.98 -4.55
N ARG A 227 23.31 16.07 -4.58
CA ARG A 227 24.69 16.33 -5.05
C ARG A 227 24.93 15.87 -6.47
N LYS A 228 23.90 15.56 -7.24
CA LYS A 228 24.02 15.09 -8.63
C LYS A 228 24.83 16.05 -9.49
N GLY A 229 25.82 15.49 -10.23
CA GLY A 229 26.71 16.26 -11.10
C GLY A 229 27.98 16.81 -10.44
N GLN A 230 28.17 16.62 -9.12
CA GLN A 230 29.45 16.91 -8.45
C GLN A 230 30.42 15.72 -8.67
N ASP A 231 31.75 15.96 -8.43
CA ASP A 231 32.76 14.89 -8.54
C ASP A 231 32.53 13.81 -7.49
N THR A 232 32.46 12.57 -7.94
CA THR A 232 32.13 11.42 -7.12
C THR A 232 33.29 10.46 -6.90
N ARG A 233 34.47 10.75 -7.47
CA ARG A 233 35.55 9.76 -7.49
C ARG A 233 36.25 9.61 -6.15
N TRP A 234 36.61 10.73 -5.51
CA TRP A 234 37.39 10.75 -4.29
C TRP A 234 36.72 11.51 -3.17
N GLY A 235 36.72 10.91 -1.98
CA GLY A 235 36.20 11.56 -0.77
C GLY A 235 37.01 11.14 0.46
N PRO A 236 37.03 11.96 1.53
CA PRO A 236 37.72 11.61 2.76
C PRO A 236 36.88 10.63 3.61
N LEU A 237 37.57 9.70 4.24
CA LEU A 237 37.12 8.97 5.44
C LEU A 237 37.23 9.88 6.68
N ASP A 238 36.71 9.44 7.83
CA ASP A 238 36.71 10.22 9.07
C ASP A 238 38.11 10.57 9.57
N ASP A 239 39.11 9.73 9.26
CA ASP A 239 40.53 9.98 9.57
C ASP A 239 41.23 10.87 8.55
N GLY A 240 40.52 11.36 7.50
CA GLY A 240 41.06 12.18 6.43
C GLY A 240 41.69 11.40 5.27
N THR A 241 41.71 10.07 5.31
CA THR A 241 42.19 9.23 4.21
C THR A 241 41.28 9.41 2.99
N MET A 242 41.87 9.78 1.84
CA MET A 242 41.15 9.87 0.56
C MET A 242 40.87 8.49 0.00
N TYR A 243 39.59 8.20 -0.25
CA TYR A 243 39.11 6.92 -0.72
C TYR A 243 38.14 7.06 -1.89
N ASP A 244 37.89 5.98 -2.63
CA ASP A 244 36.93 5.97 -3.73
C ASP A 244 35.51 6.03 -3.14
N GLN A 245 34.72 7.07 -3.49
CA GLN A 245 33.41 7.33 -2.91
C GLN A 245 32.40 6.19 -3.12
N ILE A 246 32.54 5.37 -4.17
CA ILE A 246 31.67 4.22 -4.38
C ILE A 246 31.91 3.10 -3.35
N PHE A 247 33.00 3.17 -2.60
CA PHE A 247 33.33 2.24 -1.51
C PHE A 247 33.37 2.93 -0.13
N ILE A 248 32.82 4.15 -0.01
CA ILE A 248 32.57 4.78 1.28
C ILE A 248 31.10 4.53 1.65
N PHE A 249 30.89 4.00 2.83
CA PHE A 249 29.58 3.68 3.38
C PHE A 249 29.33 4.57 4.58
N ASP A 250 28.40 5.52 4.43
CA ASP A 250 28.06 6.51 5.47
C ASP A 250 27.00 6.01 6.43
N ASP A 251 26.28 4.94 6.07
CA ASP A 251 25.21 4.38 6.87
C ASP A 251 25.14 2.84 6.71
N LEU A 252 24.38 2.21 7.58
CA LEU A 252 23.99 0.79 7.43
C LEU A 252 22.82 0.72 6.46
N GLY A 253 23.06 0.20 5.28
CA GLY A 253 22.06 0.15 4.22
C GLY A 253 21.67 -1.27 3.82
N TYR A 254 20.69 -1.33 2.95
CA TYR A 254 20.13 -2.55 2.37
C TYR A 254 20.55 -2.70 0.90
N ASN A 255 20.15 -3.79 0.29
CA ASN A 255 20.05 -3.88 -1.16
C ASN A 255 18.56 -3.96 -1.55
N PHE A 256 17.93 -2.80 -1.69
CA PHE A 256 16.55 -2.65 -2.13
C PHE A 256 16.47 -2.04 -3.52
N GLU A 257 17.48 -2.27 -4.35
CA GLU A 257 17.54 -1.73 -5.71
C GLU A 257 16.29 -2.08 -6.52
N PRO A 258 15.69 -1.10 -7.22
CA PRO A 258 14.64 -1.36 -8.20
C PRO A 258 15.24 -1.95 -9.48
N SER A 259 14.38 -2.43 -10.36
CA SER A 259 14.74 -2.90 -11.69
C SER A 259 14.42 -1.84 -12.73
N GLU A 260 15.38 -1.49 -13.59
CA GLU A 260 15.15 -0.64 -14.77
C GLU A 260 14.13 -1.26 -15.73
N LEU A 261 14.13 -2.60 -15.85
CA LEU A 261 13.09 -3.33 -16.59
C LEU A 261 11.70 -3.16 -15.97
N GLY A 262 11.63 -3.25 -14.63
CA GLY A 262 10.39 -3.07 -13.88
C GLY A 262 9.86 -1.64 -14.00
N ALA A 263 10.72 -0.64 -13.97
CA ALA A 263 10.36 0.77 -14.14
C ALA A 263 9.84 1.05 -15.57
N ALA A 264 10.50 0.52 -16.60
CA ALA A 264 10.04 0.65 -17.99
C ALA A 264 8.65 0.02 -18.19
N TYR A 265 8.40 -1.15 -17.62
CA TYR A 265 7.07 -1.78 -17.59
C TYR A 265 6.06 -0.91 -16.83
N GLY A 266 6.45 -0.43 -15.64
CA GLY A 266 5.63 0.38 -14.75
C GLY A 266 5.19 1.71 -15.38
N LEU A 267 6.04 2.37 -16.16
CA LEU A 267 5.70 3.59 -16.89
C LEU A 267 4.55 3.37 -17.89
N VAL A 268 4.53 2.23 -18.58
CA VAL A 268 3.42 1.89 -19.48
C VAL A 268 2.14 1.61 -18.69
N GLN A 269 2.26 0.90 -17.56
CA GLN A 269 1.13 0.68 -16.66
C GLN A 269 0.58 1.99 -16.10
N PHE A 270 1.47 2.91 -15.70
CA PHE A 270 1.11 4.22 -15.18
C PHE A 270 0.34 5.05 -16.23
N ALA A 271 0.76 5.00 -17.49
CA ALA A 271 0.04 5.66 -18.59
C ALA A 271 -1.38 5.11 -18.79
N LYS A 272 -1.68 3.89 -18.32
CA LYS A 272 -3.00 3.26 -18.35
C LYS A 272 -3.82 3.45 -17.06
N LEU A 273 -3.28 4.11 -16.04
CA LEU A 273 -3.87 4.15 -14.69
C LEU A 273 -5.31 4.66 -14.70
N GLN A 274 -5.63 5.68 -15.50
CA GLN A 274 -6.98 6.24 -15.58
C GLN A 274 -7.99 5.22 -16.16
N GLU A 275 -7.57 4.43 -17.15
CA GLU A 275 -8.39 3.34 -17.69
C GLU A 275 -8.60 2.24 -16.64
N PHE A 276 -7.56 1.87 -15.91
CA PHE A 276 -7.64 0.88 -14.84
C PHE A 276 -8.58 1.33 -13.72
N ASN A 277 -8.48 2.60 -13.32
CA ASN A 277 -9.35 3.19 -12.32
C ASN A 277 -10.81 3.21 -12.77
N ALA A 278 -11.09 3.57 -14.02
CA ALA A 278 -12.47 3.54 -14.58
C ALA A 278 -13.08 2.14 -14.55
N ARG A 279 -12.31 1.10 -14.88
CA ARG A 279 -12.78 -0.30 -14.85
C ARG A 279 -13.08 -0.76 -13.43
N ARG A 280 -12.22 -0.45 -12.44
CA ARG A 280 -12.46 -0.76 -11.03
C ARG A 280 -13.70 -0.04 -10.49
N GLN A 281 -13.82 1.25 -10.79
CA GLN A 281 -14.98 2.05 -10.37
C GLN A 281 -16.28 1.49 -10.96
N HIS A 282 -16.26 1.04 -12.21
CA HIS A 282 -17.41 0.38 -12.81
C HIS A 282 -17.81 -0.88 -12.04
N ALA A 283 -16.87 -1.76 -11.74
CA ALA A 283 -17.15 -2.98 -10.96
C ALA A 283 -17.69 -2.64 -9.57
N PHE A 284 -17.02 -1.72 -8.86
CA PHE A 284 -17.45 -1.26 -7.53
C PHE A 284 -18.90 -0.76 -7.54
N ASN A 285 -19.24 0.13 -8.47
CA ASN A 285 -20.58 0.70 -8.57
C ASN A 285 -21.63 -0.38 -8.83
N ARG A 286 -21.36 -1.32 -9.75
CA ARG A 286 -22.28 -2.41 -10.07
C ARG A 286 -22.58 -3.32 -8.89
N TYR A 287 -21.55 -3.62 -8.06
CA TYR A 287 -21.74 -4.41 -6.84
C TYR A 287 -22.51 -3.63 -5.77
N ASN A 288 -22.17 -2.36 -5.60
CA ASN A 288 -22.84 -1.50 -4.64
C ASN A 288 -24.33 -1.29 -4.98
N ASP A 289 -24.67 -1.07 -6.28
CA ASP A 289 -26.04 -0.92 -6.76
C ASP A 289 -26.90 -2.16 -6.50
N LEU A 290 -26.31 -3.35 -6.53
CA LEU A 290 -26.98 -4.58 -6.14
C LEU A 290 -27.15 -4.65 -4.61
N LEU A 291 -26.02 -4.56 -3.88
CA LEU A 291 -25.96 -4.90 -2.47
C LEU A 291 -26.65 -3.86 -1.56
N VAL A 292 -26.90 -2.65 -2.05
CA VAL A 292 -27.70 -1.64 -1.32
C VAL A 292 -29.12 -2.13 -1.02
N ASN A 293 -29.63 -3.07 -1.81
CA ASN A 293 -30.95 -3.68 -1.59
C ASN A 293 -30.92 -4.85 -0.58
N HIS A 294 -29.75 -5.19 -0.04
CA HIS A 294 -29.53 -6.30 0.88
C HIS A 294 -28.84 -5.86 2.19
N THR A 295 -29.07 -4.61 2.61
CA THR A 295 -28.46 -4.05 3.82
C THR A 295 -28.96 -4.69 5.13
N ASP A 296 -30.02 -5.47 5.06
CA ASP A 296 -30.45 -6.40 6.12
C ASP A 296 -29.52 -7.60 6.30
N LYS A 297 -28.75 -7.96 5.27
CA LYS A 297 -27.83 -9.10 5.23
C LYS A 297 -26.36 -8.69 5.32
N VAL A 298 -26.01 -7.52 4.77
CA VAL A 298 -24.62 -7.05 4.66
C VAL A 298 -24.44 -5.61 5.14
N ILE A 299 -23.24 -5.29 5.62
CA ILE A 299 -22.76 -3.93 5.84
C ILE A 299 -21.90 -3.58 4.64
N LEU A 300 -22.26 -2.51 3.94
CA LEU A 300 -21.56 -2.04 2.73
C LEU A 300 -20.32 -1.23 3.09
N PRO A 301 -19.33 -1.19 2.19
CA PRO A 301 -18.19 -0.30 2.36
C PRO A 301 -18.64 1.18 2.29
N ARG A 302 -18.16 1.98 3.22
CA ARG A 302 -18.41 3.42 3.29
C ARG A 302 -17.13 4.18 2.94
N THR A 303 -17.22 5.01 1.90
CA THR A 303 -16.11 5.90 1.51
C THR A 303 -15.97 7.03 2.53
N THR A 304 -14.73 7.37 2.88
CA THR A 304 -14.44 8.55 3.70
C THR A 304 -15.00 9.82 3.05
N PRO A 305 -15.62 10.74 3.81
CA PRO A 305 -16.23 11.93 3.23
C PRO A 305 -15.25 12.77 2.39
N GLU A 306 -15.72 13.21 1.21
CA GLU A 306 -14.97 14.03 0.25
C GLU A 306 -13.68 13.35 -0.28
N LEU A 307 -13.67 12.01 -0.28
CA LEU A 307 -12.60 11.23 -0.90
C LEU A 307 -12.94 10.94 -2.37
N GLU A 308 -12.07 11.39 -3.26
CA GLU A 308 -12.05 11.00 -4.68
C GLU A 308 -11.06 9.84 -4.82
N THR A 309 -11.58 8.63 -4.94
CA THR A 309 -10.76 7.42 -4.96
C THR A 309 -11.29 6.39 -5.92
N THR A 310 -10.45 5.40 -6.18
CA THR A 310 -10.82 4.17 -6.87
C THR A 310 -10.60 3.00 -5.94
N TRP A 311 -11.68 2.36 -5.52
CA TRP A 311 -11.60 1.18 -4.66
C TRP A 311 -10.81 0.06 -5.36
N MET A 312 -9.77 -0.41 -4.70
CA MET A 312 -8.94 -1.49 -5.20
C MET A 312 -9.64 -2.86 -5.07
N ARG A 313 -10.46 -3.01 -4.03
CA ARG A 313 -11.25 -4.21 -3.77
C ARG A 313 -12.66 -3.82 -3.30
N TYR A 314 -13.65 -4.66 -3.60
CA TYR A 314 -14.97 -4.54 -3.01
C TYR A 314 -15.07 -5.47 -1.82
N GLY A 315 -15.01 -4.91 -0.61
CA GLY A 315 -15.21 -5.62 0.64
C GLY A 315 -16.57 -5.33 1.24
N PHE A 316 -17.20 -6.32 1.85
CA PHE A 316 -18.42 -6.15 2.62
C PHE A 316 -18.39 -7.09 3.83
N ILE A 317 -19.21 -6.80 4.83
CA ILE A 317 -19.33 -7.58 6.06
C ILE A 317 -20.70 -8.25 6.08
N LEU A 318 -20.75 -9.56 6.28
CA LEU A 318 -22.00 -10.25 6.57
C LEU A 318 -22.48 -9.84 7.96
N ARG A 319 -23.74 -9.46 8.08
CA ARG A 319 -24.29 -9.14 9.41
C ARG A 319 -24.35 -10.40 10.28
N PRO A 320 -23.88 -10.35 11.53
CA PRO A 320 -23.94 -11.52 12.41
C PRO A 320 -25.35 -12.11 12.54
N GLU A 321 -26.36 -11.25 12.53
CA GLU A 321 -27.77 -11.63 12.64
C GLU A 321 -28.41 -12.11 11.32
N SER A 322 -27.72 -12.02 10.20
CA SER A 322 -28.26 -12.36 8.87
C SER A 322 -28.45 -13.86 8.64
N GLY A 323 -27.80 -14.67 9.46
CA GLY A 323 -27.79 -16.14 9.29
C GLY A 323 -26.84 -16.69 8.22
N TYR A 324 -26.07 -15.80 7.54
CA TYR A 324 -25.03 -16.19 6.59
C TYR A 324 -23.72 -16.48 7.33
N ASP A 325 -23.13 -17.66 7.08
CA ASP A 325 -21.74 -17.96 7.47
C ASP A 325 -20.79 -17.52 6.35
N ARG A 326 -19.66 -16.88 6.71
CA ARG A 326 -18.69 -16.42 5.73
C ARG A 326 -18.09 -17.54 4.89
N THR A 327 -17.79 -18.69 5.53
CA THR A 327 -17.20 -19.83 4.83
C THR A 327 -18.16 -20.41 3.81
N ASP A 328 -19.46 -20.49 4.16
CA ASP A 328 -20.49 -20.94 3.23
C ASP A 328 -20.65 -19.97 2.05
N VAL A 329 -20.62 -18.66 2.30
CA VAL A 329 -20.64 -17.63 1.24
C VAL A 329 -19.41 -17.74 0.34
N GLN A 330 -18.22 -17.92 0.91
CA GLN A 330 -17.00 -18.11 0.12
C GLN A 330 -17.06 -19.38 -0.73
N ASN A 331 -17.50 -20.51 -0.17
CA ASN A 331 -17.67 -21.76 -0.90
C ASN A 331 -18.70 -21.60 -2.04
N PHE A 332 -19.82 -20.93 -1.79
CA PHE A 332 -20.82 -20.65 -2.81
C PHE A 332 -20.24 -19.86 -4.01
N LEU A 333 -19.41 -18.85 -3.72
CA LEU A 333 -18.73 -18.04 -4.76
C LEU A 333 -17.67 -18.85 -5.51
N GLU A 334 -16.84 -19.61 -4.77
CA GLU A 334 -15.76 -20.45 -5.34
C GLU A 334 -16.33 -21.57 -6.24
N ASP A 335 -17.44 -22.21 -5.85
CA ASP A 335 -18.15 -23.21 -6.67
C ASP A 335 -18.66 -22.63 -8.01
N ARG A 336 -18.80 -21.30 -8.07
CA ARG A 336 -19.15 -20.54 -9.26
C ARG A 336 -17.96 -19.85 -9.92
N ASN A 337 -16.74 -20.25 -9.55
CA ASN A 337 -15.49 -19.71 -10.06
C ASN A 337 -15.29 -18.19 -9.80
N VAL A 338 -15.96 -17.62 -8.82
CA VAL A 338 -15.73 -16.28 -8.29
C VAL A 338 -14.86 -16.41 -7.05
N GLN A 339 -13.55 -16.21 -7.18
CA GLN A 339 -12.63 -16.34 -6.04
C GLN A 339 -12.81 -15.16 -5.09
N SER A 340 -12.97 -15.45 -3.81
CA SER A 340 -13.05 -14.45 -2.75
C SER A 340 -11.83 -14.50 -1.83
N ARG A 341 -11.64 -13.46 -1.04
CA ARG A 341 -10.57 -13.36 -0.03
C ARG A 341 -11.09 -12.71 1.23
N MET A 342 -10.36 -12.94 2.34
CA MET A 342 -10.55 -12.19 3.57
C MET A 342 -10.15 -10.72 3.37
N VAL A 343 -10.61 -9.84 4.26
CA VAL A 343 -10.11 -8.47 4.35
C VAL A 343 -8.78 -8.50 5.09
N TRP A 344 -7.69 -8.51 4.34
CA TRP A 344 -6.30 -8.56 4.82
C TRP A 344 -6.11 -9.59 5.96
N THR A 345 -5.47 -9.15 7.06
CA THR A 345 -5.18 -10.00 8.21
C THR A 345 -6.36 -10.13 9.18
N GLY A 346 -7.41 -9.32 9.02
CA GLY A 346 -8.38 -9.12 10.08
C GLY A 346 -7.71 -8.47 11.30
N ASN A 347 -7.87 -9.00 12.49
CA ASN A 347 -7.09 -8.62 13.66
C ASN A 347 -5.70 -9.29 13.59
N ILE A 348 -4.65 -8.51 13.31
CA ILE A 348 -3.30 -9.04 13.10
C ILE A 348 -2.74 -9.74 14.35
N LEU A 349 -3.13 -9.33 15.55
CA LEU A 349 -2.68 -9.96 16.80
C LEU A 349 -3.22 -11.38 16.99
N ARG A 350 -4.22 -11.79 16.21
CA ARG A 350 -4.70 -13.17 16.16
C ARG A 350 -3.92 -14.03 15.15
N GLN A 351 -3.06 -13.44 14.34
CA GLN A 351 -2.21 -14.19 13.42
C GLN A 351 -1.03 -14.81 14.17
N PRO A 352 -0.71 -16.10 13.91
CA PRO A 352 0.30 -16.84 14.70
C PRO A 352 1.67 -16.14 14.78
N GLY A 353 2.09 -15.45 13.71
CA GLY A 353 3.37 -14.75 13.67
C GLY A 353 3.43 -13.47 14.50
N PHE A 354 2.30 -12.95 14.94
CA PHE A 354 2.18 -11.66 15.63
C PHE A 354 1.61 -11.76 17.05
N SER A 355 1.11 -12.92 17.46
CA SER A 355 0.48 -13.10 18.77
C SER A 355 1.41 -12.92 19.97
N GLY A 356 2.73 -12.98 19.76
CA GLY A 356 3.74 -12.86 20.80
C GLY A 356 4.62 -11.61 20.72
N ILE A 357 4.33 -10.66 19.83
CA ILE A 357 5.13 -9.43 19.72
C ILE A 357 4.87 -8.48 20.90
N GLU A 358 5.88 -7.71 21.29
CA GLU A 358 5.68 -6.58 22.20
C GLU A 358 4.81 -5.53 21.53
N HIS A 359 3.73 -5.09 22.18
CA HIS A 359 2.81 -4.09 21.65
C HIS A 359 2.00 -3.42 22.74
N ARG A 360 1.32 -2.32 22.40
CA ARG A 360 0.25 -1.74 23.23
C ARG A 360 -1.10 -1.85 22.51
N ALA A 361 -2.15 -2.04 23.30
CA ALA A 361 -3.52 -2.21 22.84
C ALA A 361 -4.48 -1.44 23.75
N PRO A 362 -5.66 -1.01 23.26
CA PRO A 362 -6.69 -0.43 24.10
C PRO A 362 -7.28 -1.47 25.06
N ALA A 363 -7.79 -1.00 26.21
CA ALA A 363 -8.27 -1.90 27.28
C ALA A 363 -9.49 -2.74 26.87
N ASP A 364 -10.31 -2.25 25.95
CA ASP A 364 -11.52 -2.91 25.42
C ASP A 364 -11.23 -3.79 24.19
N GLY A 365 -9.97 -3.89 23.78
CA GLY A 365 -9.53 -4.70 22.64
C GLY A 365 -9.96 -4.13 21.28
N PHE A 366 -10.28 -5.02 20.34
CA PHE A 366 -10.50 -4.68 18.92
C PHE A 366 -11.79 -5.31 18.38
N PRO A 367 -12.96 -4.94 18.92
CA PRO A 367 -14.22 -5.59 18.53
C PRO A 367 -14.56 -5.40 17.05
N ASN A 368 -14.20 -4.26 16.44
CA ASN A 368 -14.47 -4.00 15.04
C ASN A 368 -13.54 -4.79 14.09
N ALA A 369 -12.25 -4.84 14.39
CA ALA A 369 -11.33 -5.67 13.62
C ALA A 369 -11.65 -7.17 13.76
N ASP A 370 -12.15 -7.61 14.92
CA ASP A 370 -12.62 -8.98 15.14
C ASP A 370 -13.90 -9.28 14.34
N LEU A 371 -14.81 -8.30 14.24
CA LEU A 371 -15.99 -8.40 13.36
C LEU A 371 -15.56 -8.53 11.89
N VAL A 372 -14.65 -7.67 11.43
CA VAL A 372 -14.10 -7.77 10.07
C VAL A 372 -13.43 -9.12 9.85
N MET A 373 -12.62 -9.58 10.79
CA MET A 373 -11.92 -10.87 10.69
C MET A 373 -12.88 -12.06 10.56
N SER A 374 -14.00 -12.04 11.25
CA SER A 374 -14.95 -13.15 11.29
C SER A 374 -16.00 -13.10 10.19
N HIS A 375 -16.42 -11.93 9.73
CA HIS A 375 -17.60 -11.77 8.88
C HIS A 375 -17.32 -11.06 7.54
N ALA A 376 -16.16 -10.43 7.34
CA ALA A 376 -15.90 -9.71 6.10
C ALA A 376 -15.25 -10.60 5.04
N LEU A 377 -15.53 -10.28 3.79
CA LEU A 377 -14.87 -10.85 2.60
C LEU A 377 -14.76 -9.82 1.49
N CYS A 378 -13.81 -10.05 0.58
CA CYS A 378 -13.60 -9.26 -0.63
C CYS A 378 -13.89 -10.10 -1.86
N ILE A 379 -14.50 -9.47 -2.86
CA ILE A 379 -14.74 -10.05 -4.19
C ILE A 379 -13.88 -9.38 -5.26
N PRO A 380 -13.68 -10.02 -6.44
CA PRO A 380 -12.86 -9.48 -7.50
C PRO A 380 -13.36 -8.12 -7.99
N THR A 381 -12.46 -7.12 -8.03
CA THR A 381 -12.79 -5.74 -8.46
C THR A 381 -11.67 -5.16 -9.32
N HIS A 382 -10.67 -5.96 -9.67
CA HIS A 382 -9.48 -5.51 -10.40
C HIS A 382 -9.78 -5.13 -11.85
N HIS A 383 -8.92 -4.27 -12.41
CA HIS A 383 -9.07 -3.75 -13.78
C HIS A 383 -8.98 -4.80 -14.92
N GLY A 384 -8.56 -6.03 -14.59
CA GLY A 384 -8.56 -7.16 -15.53
C GLY A 384 -9.94 -7.77 -15.80
N LEU A 385 -10.99 -7.37 -15.07
CA LEU A 385 -12.36 -7.82 -15.30
C LEU A 385 -12.97 -7.06 -16.49
N GLY A 386 -13.59 -7.81 -17.42
CA GLY A 386 -14.46 -7.25 -18.43
C GLY A 386 -15.87 -6.99 -17.92
N SER A 387 -16.69 -6.29 -18.69
CA SER A 387 -18.10 -6.02 -18.31
C SER A 387 -18.91 -7.31 -18.11
N ASP A 388 -18.65 -8.35 -18.90
CA ASP A 388 -19.31 -9.65 -18.76
C ASP A 388 -18.91 -10.36 -17.47
N ASP A 389 -17.64 -10.24 -17.05
CA ASP A 389 -17.16 -10.79 -15.77
C ASP A 389 -17.83 -10.09 -14.59
N VAL A 390 -17.95 -8.76 -14.65
CA VAL A 390 -18.64 -7.97 -13.63
C VAL A 390 -20.13 -8.33 -13.58
N GLY A 391 -20.77 -8.50 -14.74
CA GLY A 391 -22.15 -8.98 -14.85
C GLY A 391 -22.33 -10.34 -14.18
N TYR A 392 -21.43 -11.27 -14.46
CA TYR A 392 -21.46 -12.62 -13.88
C TYR A 392 -21.33 -12.60 -12.33
N VAL A 393 -20.46 -11.74 -11.79
CA VAL A 393 -20.36 -11.57 -10.32
C VAL A 393 -21.66 -11.00 -9.76
N VAL A 394 -22.28 -10.00 -10.42
CA VAL A 394 -23.57 -9.44 -10.00
C VAL A 394 -24.66 -10.50 -9.99
N ASP A 395 -24.77 -11.33 -11.03
CA ASP A 395 -25.76 -12.41 -11.12
C ASP A 395 -25.53 -13.46 -10.01
N THR A 396 -24.26 -13.79 -9.73
CA THR A 396 -23.88 -14.73 -8.67
C THR A 396 -24.27 -14.19 -7.27
N LEU A 397 -24.03 -12.92 -7.01
CA LEU A 397 -24.43 -12.27 -5.75
C LEU A 397 -25.97 -12.15 -5.64
N SER A 398 -26.65 -11.90 -6.76
CA SER A 398 -28.12 -11.89 -6.80
C SER A 398 -28.74 -13.25 -6.45
N GLU A 399 -28.13 -14.33 -6.95
CA GLU A 399 -28.53 -15.70 -6.59
C GLU A 399 -28.29 -15.96 -5.07
N LEU A 400 -27.15 -15.50 -4.54
CA LEU A 400 -26.80 -15.70 -3.13
C LEU A 400 -27.75 -14.97 -2.18
N PHE A 401 -28.05 -13.70 -2.45
CA PHE A 401 -28.79 -12.84 -1.54
C PHE A 401 -30.26 -12.65 -1.92
N GLY A 402 -30.67 -13.04 -3.12
CA GLY A 402 -32.02 -12.86 -3.63
C GLY A 402 -32.96 -14.03 -3.37
N GLY A 403 -32.49 -15.15 -2.80
CA GLY A 403 -33.26 -16.36 -2.51
C GLY A 403 -34.13 -16.29 -1.26
#